data_b0d20ec30283d074cb2e8d33bd2d599d
#
_entry.id   b0d20ec30283d074cb2e8d33bd2d599d
#
_cell.length_a   1.000
_cell.length_b   1.000
_cell.length_c   1.000
_cell.angle_alpha   90.00
_cell.angle_beta   90.00
_cell.angle_gamma   90.00
#
_symmetry.space_group_name_H-M   'P 1'
#
loop_
_entity.id
_entity.type
_entity.pdbx_description
1 polymer ?
#
loop_
_entity_poly.entity_id
_entity_poly.type
_entity_poly.pdbx_seq_one_letter_code
_entity_poly.pdbx_strand_id
1 'polypeptide(L)'
;MSLLNVNDLSVSFVTRNGTTEAVKHVSFTVEPKSITAIIGESGSGKSVSCYALLGLIPQPPGRIDSGTAEFKGQDLLALSQRELRSIRGSDVAMIFQDPMTCLNPYMRIGEQLVEPLLVHGVADKEAATRRAIELLDEVGIQNPEAAMRAYPFEFSGG
;
A
#
# COMPACT_ATOMS: atom_id res chain seq x y z
N MET A 1 -2.80 20.17 12.93
CA MET A 1 -3.74 19.05 12.67
C MET A 1 -2.92 17.91 12.10
N SER A 2 -2.98 16.74 12.71
CA SER A 2 -2.28 15.55 12.25
C SER A 2 -2.77 15.10 10.86
N LEU A 3 -1.89 14.52 10.07
CA LEU A 3 -2.22 13.95 8.76
C LEU A 3 -2.99 12.63 8.91
N LEU A 4 -2.52 11.79 9.83
CA LEU A 4 -3.14 10.52 10.19
C LEU A 4 -3.19 10.42 11.71
N ASN A 5 -4.34 10.02 12.25
CA ASN A 5 -4.53 9.76 13.67
C ASN A 5 -5.14 8.37 13.85
N VAL A 6 -4.35 7.44 14.35
CA VAL A 6 -4.79 6.07 14.68
C VAL A 6 -5.06 6.01 16.17
N ASN A 7 -6.24 5.56 16.55
CA ASN A 7 -6.66 5.46 17.94
C ASN A 7 -7.23 4.07 18.24
N ASP A 8 -6.69 3.43 19.26
CA ASP A 8 -7.13 2.17 19.85
C ASP A 8 -7.30 1.01 18.85
N LEU A 9 -6.42 0.95 17.83
CA LEU A 9 -6.45 -0.09 16.80
C LEU A 9 -6.18 -1.47 17.40
N SER A 10 -7.13 -2.38 17.19
CA SER A 10 -6.99 -3.80 17.54
C SER A 10 -7.37 -4.68 16.35
N VAL A 11 -6.51 -5.67 16.08
CA VAL A 11 -6.69 -6.59 14.94
C VAL A 11 -6.42 -8.02 15.39
N SER A 12 -7.30 -8.93 15.04
CA SER A 12 -7.16 -10.37 15.31
C SER A 12 -7.28 -11.21 14.03
N PHE A 13 -6.75 -12.42 14.12
CA PHE A 13 -6.89 -13.46 13.10
C PHE A 13 -7.59 -14.67 13.70
N VAL A 14 -8.71 -15.05 13.11
CA VAL A 14 -9.52 -16.20 13.53
C VAL A 14 -9.15 -17.40 12.68
N THR A 15 -8.54 -18.39 13.30
CA THR A 15 -8.11 -19.65 12.66
C THR A 15 -8.82 -20.85 13.30
N ARG A 16 -8.66 -22.02 12.70
CA ARG A 16 -9.18 -23.27 13.28
C ARG A 16 -8.60 -23.59 14.67
N ASN A 17 -7.41 -23.06 14.97
CA ASN A 17 -6.69 -23.30 16.22
C ASN A 17 -6.99 -22.23 17.29
N GLY A 18 -7.86 -21.27 17.01
CA GLY A 18 -8.22 -20.18 17.90
C GLY A 18 -8.02 -18.80 17.30
N THR A 19 -8.24 -17.79 18.13
CA THR A 19 -8.05 -16.37 17.76
C THR A 19 -6.70 -15.87 18.27
N THR A 20 -5.93 -15.25 17.38
CA THR A 20 -4.66 -14.60 17.71
C THR A 20 -4.83 -13.09 17.55
N GLU A 21 -4.61 -12.33 18.61
CA GLU A 21 -4.56 -10.88 18.57
C GLU A 21 -3.19 -10.42 18.06
N ALA A 22 -3.15 -9.87 16.85
CA ALA A 22 -1.93 -9.43 16.20
C ALA A 22 -1.59 -7.96 16.51
N VAL A 23 -2.60 -7.14 16.77
CA VAL A 23 -2.47 -5.73 17.18
C VAL A 23 -3.41 -5.51 18.35
N LYS A 24 -2.90 -4.87 19.42
CA LYS A 24 -3.63 -4.67 20.67
C LYS A 24 -3.58 -3.19 21.07
N HIS A 25 -4.71 -2.49 21.00
CA HIS A 25 -4.89 -1.13 21.49
C HIS A 25 -3.76 -0.16 21.07
N VAL A 26 -3.38 -0.19 19.79
CA VAL A 26 -2.28 0.64 19.26
C VAL A 26 -2.82 2.01 18.85
N SER A 27 -2.16 3.05 19.35
CA SER A 27 -2.47 4.45 18.99
C SER A 27 -1.20 5.17 18.59
N PHE A 28 -1.26 5.93 17.49
CA PHE A 28 -0.17 6.80 17.03
C PHE A 28 -0.68 7.88 16.10
N THR A 29 0.12 8.93 15.93
CA THR A 29 -0.15 10.04 15.03
C THR A 29 0.97 10.23 14.03
N VAL A 30 0.61 10.67 12.83
CA VAL A 30 1.56 11.11 11.81
C VAL A 30 1.27 12.57 11.47
N GLU A 31 2.27 13.42 11.64
CA GLU A 31 2.17 14.83 11.30
C GLU A 31 2.46 15.07 9.81
N PRO A 32 1.89 16.10 9.19
CA PRO A 32 2.23 16.48 7.82
C PRO A 32 3.73 16.74 7.65
N LYS A 33 4.29 16.28 6.53
CA LYS A 33 5.72 16.47 6.19
C LYS A 33 6.69 15.89 7.23
N SER A 34 6.28 14.87 7.96
CA SER A 34 7.11 14.17 8.95
C SER A 34 7.46 12.76 8.51
N ILE A 35 8.47 12.19 9.16
CA ILE A 35 8.81 10.77 9.08
C ILE A 35 8.51 10.17 10.45
N THR A 36 7.61 9.19 10.50
CA THR A 36 7.27 8.45 11.71
C THR A 36 7.77 7.02 11.58
N ALA A 37 8.55 6.55 12.57
CA ALA A 37 9.05 5.19 12.61
C ALA A 37 8.24 4.35 13.61
N ILE A 38 7.78 3.16 13.18
CA ILE A 38 7.18 2.15 14.04
C ILE A 38 8.24 1.07 14.30
N ILE A 39 8.70 0.98 15.54
CA ILE A 39 9.79 0.08 15.95
C ILE A 39 9.22 -1.04 16.82
N GLY A 40 9.77 -2.23 16.71
CA GLY A 40 9.38 -3.40 17.51
C GLY A 40 9.97 -4.69 16.95
N GLU A 41 9.89 -5.77 17.71
CA GLU A 41 10.37 -7.09 17.31
C GLU A 41 9.59 -7.70 16.13
N SER A 42 10.14 -8.77 15.54
CA SER A 42 9.40 -9.54 14.53
C SER A 42 8.12 -10.11 15.14
N GLY A 43 6.99 -10.00 14.42
CA GLY A 43 5.70 -10.47 14.91
C GLY A 43 4.96 -9.50 15.84
N SER A 44 5.51 -8.32 16.16
CA SER A 44 4.85 -7.34 17.06
C SER A 44 3.67 -6.56 16.42
N GLY A 45 3.21 -6.93 15.24
CA GLY A 45 2.04 -6.33 14.61
C GLY A 45 2.27 -5.09 13.73
N LYS A 46 3.53 -4.61 13.55
CA LYS A 46 3.85 -3.41 12.77
C LYS A 46 3.24 -3.39 11.36
N SER A 47 3.54 -4.43 10.57
CA SER A 47 3.02 -4.55 9.20
C SER A 47 1.51 -4.76 9.20
N VAL A 48 0.97 -5.51 10.17
CA VAL A 48 -0.47 -5.73 10.31
C VAL A 48 -1.19 -4.41 10.56
N SER A 49 -0.63 -3.53 11.41
CA SER A 49 -1.19 -2.19 11.64
C SER A 49 -1.28 -1.38 10.34
N CYS A 50 -0.19 -1.35 9.55
CA CYS A 50 -0.19 -0.65 8.26
C CYS A 50 -1.17 -1.27 7.24
N TYR A 51 -1.26 -2.61 7.20
CA TYR A 51 -2.21 -3.30 6.31
C TYR A 51 -3.66 -3.04 6.71
N ALA A 52 -3.96 -2.94 8.02
CA ALA A 52 -5.28 -2.58 8.50
C ALA A 52 -5.74 -1.22 7.97
N LEU A 53 -4.87 -0.20 8.03
CA LEU A 53 -5.17 1.15 7.58
C LEU A 53 -5.55 1.22 6.09
N LEU A 54 -4.95 0.35 5.29
CA LEU A 54 -5.21 0.28 3.86
C LEU A 54 -6.26 -0.77 3.48
N GLY A 55 -6.90 -1.43 4.47
CA GLY A 55 -7.87 -2.49 4.20
C GLY A 55 -7.29 -3.68 3.41
N LEU A 56 -6.00 -3.98 3.61
CA LEU A 56 -5.27 -5.06 2.93
C LEU A 56 -5.27 -6.37 3.73
N ILE A 57 -5.86 -6.37 4.91
CA ILE A 57 -6.03 -7.60 5.70
C ILE A 57 -7.17 -8.41 5.09
N PRO A 58 -6.91 -9.67 4.64
CA PRO A 58 -7.97 -10.55 4.16
C PRO A 58 -9.01 -10.83 5.25
N GLN A 59 -10.27 -10.62 4.97
CA GLN A 59 -11.38 -10.87 5.88
C GLN A 59 -12.34 -11.88 5.25
N PRO A 60 -12.40 -13.14 5.72
CA PRO A 60 -11.60 -13.79 6.74
C PRO A 60 -10.18 -14.17 6.26
N PRO A 61 -9.21 -14.54 7.12
CA PRO A 61 -9.33 -14.80 8.57
C PRO A 61 -9.12 -13.58 9.47
N GLY A 62 -8.67 -12.45 8.94
CA GLY A 62 -8.43 -11.24 9.70
C GLY A 62 -9.72 -10.52 10.09
N ARG A 63 -9.69 -9.79 11.20
CA ARG A 63 -10.78 -8.96 11.68
C ARG A 63 -10.20 -7.73 12.36
N ILE A 64 -10.75 -6.56 12.07
CA ILE A 64 -10.53 -5.34 12.85
C ILE A 64 -11.53 -5.39 14.01
N ASP A 65 -11.00 -5.45 15.24
CA ASP A 65 -11.81 -5.62 16.44
C ASP A 65 -12.28 -4.28 17.00
N SER A 66 -11.40 -3.27 16.98
CA SER A 66 -11.69 -1.90 17.44
C SER A 66 -10.76 -0.90 16.82
N GLY A 67 -11.04 0.38 17.05
CA GLY A 67 -10.21 1.52 16.71
C GLY A 67 -10.77 2.37 15.57
N THR A 68 -10.11 3.50 15.38
CA THR A 68 -10.33 4.44 14.28
C THR A 68 -9.00 4.83 13.64
N ALA A 69 -9.02 5.21 12.36
CA ALA A 69 -7.85 5.70 11.66
C ALA A 69 -8.24 6.91 10.81
N GLU A 70 -8.21 8.09 11.44
CA GLU A 70 -8.61 9.33 10.79
C GLU A 70 -7.48 9.85 9.88
N PHE A 71 -7.76 9.93 8.60
CA PHE A 71 -6.89 10.48 7.57
C PHE A 71 -7.64 11.57 6.81
N LYS A 72 -7.13 12.80 6.83
CA LYS A 72 -7.77 13.98 6.21
C LYS A 72 -9.26 14.12 6.56
N GLY A 73 -9.64 13.80 7.79
CA GLY A 73 -11.03 13.90 8.27
C GLY A 73 -11.94 12.72 7.91
N GLN A 74 -11.39 11.63 7.38
CA GLN A 74 -12.12 10.39 7.06
C GLN A 74 -11.52 9.21 7.83
N ASP A 75 -12.37 8.38 8.43
CA ASP A 75 -11.92 7.15 9.08
C ASP A 75 -11.70 6.04 8.05
N LEU A 76 -10.43 5.72 7.78
CA LEU A 76 -10.01 4.71 6.81
C LEU A 76 -10.60 3.31 7.13
N LEU A 77 -10.80 2.99 8.42
CA LEU A 77 -11.32 1.69 8.83
C LEU A 77 -12.81 1.53 8.56
N ALA A 78 -13.54 2.64 8.45
CA ALA A 78 -14.96 2.67 8.14
C ALA A 78 -15.27 2.70 6.63
N LEU A 79 -14.28 2.95 5.79
CA LEU A 79 -14.45 3.07 4.33
C LEU A 79 -14.76 1.72 3.67
N SER A 80 -15.64 1.76 2.70
CA SER A 80 -15.87 0.63 1.79
C SER A 80 -14.65 0.36 0.91
N GLN A 81 -14.54 -0.84 0.36
CA GLN A 81 -13.48 -1.19 -0.58
C GLN A 81 -13.44 -0.27 -1.83
N ARG A 82 -14.59 0.25 -2.23
CA ARG A 82 -14.69 1.20 -3.35
C ARG A 82 -14.05 2.55 -3.00
N GLU A 83 -14.32 3.06 -1.82
CA GLU A 83 -13.74 4.32 -1.33
C GLU A 83 -12.24 4.17 -1.06
N LEU A 84 -11.81 3.06 -0.46
CA LEU A 84 -10.38 2.77 -0.28
C LEU A 84 -9.60 2.72 -1.60
N ARG A 85 -10.21 2.24 -2.69
CA ARG A 85 -9.56 2.23 -4.02
C ARG A 85 -9.24 3.64 -4.53
N SER A 86 -10.06 4.64 -4.23
CA SER A 86 -9.78 6.02 -4.64
C SER A 86 -8.64 6.67 -3.86
N ILE A 87 -8.35 6.18 -2.65
CA ILE A 87 -7.29 6.67 -1.76
C ILE A 87 -5.96 5.94 -2.02
N ARG A 88 -6.03 4.62 -2.25
CA ARG A 88 -4.83 3.80 -2.52
C ARG A 88 -4.18 4.21 -3.82
N GLY A 89 -2.89 4.51 -3.75
CA GLY A 89 -2.08 4.91 -4.90
C GLY A 89 -2.12 6.41 -5.22
N SER A 90 -3.17 7.14 -4.78
CA SER A 90 -3.27 8.60 -4.95
C SER A 90 -2.89 9.37 -3.69
N ASP A 91 -3.53 9.07 -2.57
CA ASP A 91 -3.31 9.75 -1.30
C ASP A 91 -2.41 8.98 -0.34
N VAL A 92 -2.53 7.66 -0.33
CA VAL A 92 -1.73 6.75 0.49
C VAL A 92 -1.19 5.63 -0.38
N ALA A 93 0.13 5.43 -0.35
CA ALA A 93 0.80 4.33 -1.02
C ALA A 93 1.57 3.47 -0.03
N MET A 94 1.87 2.24 -0.41
CA MET A 94 2.64 1.30 0.39
C MET A 94 3.73 0.63 -0.44
N ILE A 95 4.94 0.60 0.12
CA ILE A 95 6.03 -0.22 -0.39
C ILE A 95 6.10 -1.47 0.49
N PHE A 96 5.94 -2.63 -0.12
CA PHE A 96 5.97 -3.91 0.59
C PHE A 96 7.40 -4.36 0.86
N GLN A 97 7.58 -5.24 1.85
CA GLN A 97 8.88 -5.75 2.26
C GLN A 97 9.59 -6.56 1.15
N ASP A 98 8.82 -7.23 0.30
CA ASP A 98 9.32 -7.89 -0.92
C ASP A 98 8.61 -7.26 -2.14
N PRO A 99 9.18 -6.22 -2.75
CA PRO A 99 8.55 -5.51 -3.85
C PRO A 99 8.40 -6.34 -5.12
N MET A 100 9.25 -7.37 -5.32
CA MET A 100 9.17 -8.22 -6.53
C MET A 100 7.92 -9.10 -6.54
N THR A 101 7.44 -9.53 -5.37
CA THR A 101 6.20 -10.32 -5.27
C THR A 101 4.94 -9.48 -5.49
N CYS A 102 5.04 -8.15 -5.50
CA CYS A 102 3.91 -7.26 -5.74
C CYS A 102 3.64 -7.02 -7.21
N LEU A 103 4.60 -7.34 -8.09
CA LEU A 103 4.44 -7.23 -9.52
C LEU A 103 3.71 -8.47 -10.07
N ASN A 104 2.76 -8.25 -10.97
CA ASN A 104 2.11 -9.34 -11.68
C ASN A 104 3.07 -9.92 -12.73
N PRO A 105 3.55 -11.18 -12.58
CA PRO A 105 4.54 -11.76 -13.49
C PRO A 105 4.02 -11.96 -14.92
N TYR A 106 2.71 -11.93 -15.13
CA TYR A 106 2.06 -12.11 -16.42
C TYR A 106 1.72 -10.79 -17.15
N MET A 107 2.02 -9.66 -16.52
CA MET A 107 1.82 -8.33 -17.10
C MET A 107 3.17 -7.65 -17.36
N ARG A 108 3.25 -6.87 -18.43
CA ARG A 108 4.45 -6.08 -18.72
C ARG A 108 4.62 -4.96 -17.69
N ILE A 109 5.86 -4.57 -17.46
CA ILE A 109 6.19 -3.48 -16.53
C ILE A 109 5.46 -2.19 -16.91
N GLY A 110 5.47 -1.84 -18.21
CA GLY A 110 4.78 -0.64 -18.69
C GLY A 110 3.28 -0.62 -18.40
N GLU A 111 2.60 -1.76 -18.54
CA GLU A 111 1.18 -1.87 -18.20
C GLU A 111 0.93 -1.59 -16.71
N GLN A 112 1.77 -2.15 -15.85
CA GLN A 112 1.65 -1.98 -14.40
C GLN A 112 2.01 -0.56 -13.93
N LEU A 113 2.95 0.12 -14.58
CA LEU A 113 3.31 1.50 -14.27
C LEU A 113 2.26 2.51 -14.76
N VAL A 114 1.63 2.24 -15.89
CA VAL A 114 0.63 3.13 -16.50
C VAL A 114 -0.74 2.99 -15.81
N GLU A 115 -1.08 1.80 -15.33
CA GLU A 115 -2.39 1.51 -14.73
C GLU A 115 -2.81 2.50 -13.63
N PRO A 116 -1.97 2.81 -12.61
CA PRO A 116 -2.36 3.75 -11.56
C PRO A 116 -2.68 5.15 -12.09
N LEU A 117 -1.94 5.65 -13.08
CA LEU A 117 -2.15 6.96 -13.66
C LEU A 117 -3.49 7.05 -14.41
N LEU A 118 -3.88 5.96 -15.07
CA LEU A 118 -5.17 5.87 -15.77
C LEU A 118 -6.33 5.70 -14.79
N VAL A 119 -6.19 4.79 -13.81
CA VAL A 119 -7.26 4.49 -12.84
C VAL A 119 -7.62 5.71 -12.00
N HIS A 120 -6.63 6.52 -11.62
CA HIS A 120 -6.85 7.75 -10.86
C HIS A 120 -7.14 8.98 -11.73
N GLY A 121 -7.22 8.82 -13.05
CA GLY A 121 -7.51 9.93 -13.98
C GLY A 121 -6.46 11.04 -14.00
N VAL A 122 -5.22 10.71 -13.61
CA VAL A 122 -4.11 11.69 -13.55
C VAL A 122 -3.62 12.08 -14.94
N ALA A 123 -3.66 11.14 -15.89
CA ALA A 123 -3.18 11.35 -17.23
C ALA A 123 -3.96 10.48 -18.24
N ASP A 124 -3.95 10.88 -19.51
CA ASP A 124 -4.34 9.99 -20.60
C ASP A 124 -3.25 8.93 -20.86
N LYS A 125 -3.55 7.96 -21.72
CA LYS A 125 -2.65 6.82 -21.99
C LYS A 125 -1.28 7.26 -22.50
N GLU A 126 -1.23 8.29 -23.33
CA GLU A 126 0.01 8.76 -23.94
C GLU A 126 0.89 9.47 -22.90
N ALA A 127 0.30 10.39 -22.13
CA ALA A 127 0.99 11.08 -21.04
C ALA A 127 1.42 10.11 -19.93
N ALA A 128 0.58 9.14 -19.57
CA ALA A 128 0.92 8.10 -18.60
C ALA A 128 2.10 7.23 -19.06
N THR A 129 2.14 6.89 -20.37
CA THR A 129 3.26 6.12 -20.94
C THR A 129 4.57 6.92 -20.90
N ARG A 130 4.53 8.20 -21.29
CA ARG A 130 5.71 9.08 -21.18
C ARG A 130 6.21 9.18 -19.74
N ARG A 131 5.28 9.41 -18.80
CA ARG A 131 5.65 9.51 -17.37
C ARG A 131 6.24 8.22 -16.82
N ALA A 132 5.73 7.07 -17.23
CA ALA A 132 6.29 5.78 -16.84
C ALA A 132 7.74 5.59 -17.35
N ILE A 133 8.03 5.99 -18.58
CA ILE A 133 9.38 5.96 -19.15
C ILE A 133 10.32 6.90 -18.36
N GLU A 134 9.88 8.12 -18.07
CA GLU A 134 10.65 9.09 -17.27
C GLU A 134 10.96 8.53 -15.87
N LEU A 135 9.99 7.88 -15.21
CA LEU A 135 10.19 7.29 -13.88
C LEU A 135 11.22 6.14 -13.92
N LEU A 136 11.22 5.33 -14.97
CA LEU A 136 12.23 4.27 -15.14
C LEU A 136 13.63 4.86 -15.33
N ASP A 137 13.74 5.96 -16.07
CA ASP A 137 15.00 6.68 -16.25
C ASP A 137 15.47 7.34 -14.95
N GLU A 138 14.56 8.00 -14.21
CA GLU A 138 14.84 8.62 -12.90
C GLU A 138 15.43 7.63 -11.88
N VAL A 139 14.99 6.36 -11.92
CA VAL A 139 15.52 5.30 -11.04
C VAL A 139 16.72 4.55 -11.63
N GLY A 140 17.24 4.98 -12.79
CA GLY A 140 18.44 4.46 -13.40
C GLY A 140 18.27 3.16 -14.18
N ILE A 141 17.05 2.79 -14.57
CA ILE A 141 16.83 1.63 -15.44
C ILE A 141 17.39 1.92 -16.84
N GLN A 142 18.31 1.06 -17.28
CA GLN A 142 18.88 1.17 -18.63
C GLN A 142 17.81 0.86 -19.68
N ASN A 143 17.76 1.67 -20.73
CA ASN A 143 16.82 1.55 -21.84
C ASN A 143 15.36 1.47 -21.37
N PRO A 144 14.80 2.56 -20.82
CA PRO A 144 13.44 2.61 -20.25
C PRO A 144 12.35 2.15 -21.22
N GLU A 145 12.45 2.49 -22.50
CA GLU A 145 11.48 2.09 -23.53
C GLU A 145 11.45 0.57 -23.76
N ALA A 146 12.61 -0.11 -23.67
CA ALA A 146 12.65 -1.57 -23.72
C ALA A 146 12.11 -2.18 -22.44
N ALA A 147 12.45 -1.59 -21.28
CA ALA A 147 11.96 -2.00 -19.97
C ALA A 147 10.44 -1.95 -19.88
N MET A 148 9.78 -0.99 -20.48
CA MET A 148 8.31 -0.92 -20.57
C MET A 148 7.66 -2.18 -21.19
N ARG A 149 8.39 -2.86 -22.07
CA ARG A 149 7.90 -4.06 -22.78
C ARG A 149 8.28 -5.37 -22.11
N ALA A 150 9.19 -5.33 -21.16
CA ALA A 150 9.70 -6.48 -20.43
C ALA A 150 8.70 -6.95 -19.36
N TYR A 151 8.85 -8.20 -18.95
CA TYR A 151 8.13 -8.78 -17.83
C TYR A 151 8.96 -8.70 -16.54
N PRO A 152 8.33 -8.76 -15.34
CA PRO A 152 9.06 -8.69 -14.07
C PRO A 152 10.22 -9.68 -13.93
N PHE A 153 10.08 -10.90 -14.43
CA PHE A 153 11.11 -11.94 -14.35
C PHE A 153 12.35 -11.68 -15.23
N GLU A 154 12.28 -10.71 -16.14
CA GLU A 154 13.41 -10.29 -16.96
C GLU A 154 14.30 -9.26 -16.25
N PHE A 155 13.86 -8.78 -15.07
CA PHE A 155 14.65 -7.88 -14.22
C PHE A 155 15.39 -8.65 -13.15
N SER A 156 16.64 -8.24 -12.85
CA SER A 156 17.35 -8.69 -11.67
C SER A 156 16.82 -7.93 -10.42
N GLY A 157 16.86 -8.57 -9.27
CA GLY A 157 16.31 -8.05 -8.02
C GLY A 157 17.08 -6.86 -7.40
N GLY A 158 17.72 -6.04 -8.18
CA GLY A 158 18.42 -4.85 -7.73
C GLY A 158 18.24 -3.68 -8.68
#